data_771670e251538eaca3776344bd1ec31d
#
_entry.id   771670e251538eaca3776344bd1ec31d
#
_cell.length_a   1.000
_cell.length_b   1.000
_cell.length_c   1.000
_cell.angle_alpha   90.00
_cell.angle_beta   90.00
_cell.angle_gamma   90.00
#
_symmetry.space_group_name_H-M   'P 1'
#
loop_
_entity.id
_entity.type
_entity.pdbx_description
1 polymer ?
#
loop_
_entity_poly.entity_id
_entity_poly.type
_entity_poly.pdbx_seq_one_letter_code
_entity_poly.pdbx_strand_id
1 'polypeptide(L)'
;MNQIQRLFIISSLFVLMIVGCKREDSATSGGGAASTQPSGAGGGASGKTIRIGIVAKSISNAVFQAAHSGAQAAAKELGPKYGVNVEVEIRTPTDEDAQKQAEAIEALTRGGVDGIAISCTEANTVTPAIDKAVAKGVQVVCFDSDAASSKRFAYYGTDDATCGQRVMSELAKFMGDKGTVAILAGNQSAPNLQARVAAVREEIKKHPNMKELNNGQGVFYHQETPEKAAEAVQNAQNANPGIEGWAMVGGWPLFTTNALKWEPGKVKVVSVDALPAQLGYLKSGHVQLLLAQDCYGWGHKSVEILLDKIVNKKDPPQQRVIDPLTAVSKENAEEYAKNWEKWLGSAK
;
A
#
# COMPACT_ATOMS: atom_id res chain seq x y z
N MET A 1 22.63 40.73 33.15
CA MET A 1 22.96 42.08 32.63
C MET A 1 22.57 42.16 31.20
N ASN A 2 21.57 43.03 30.97
CA ASN A 2 21.22 43.82 29.79
C ASN A 2 20.91 43.10 28.46
N GLN A 3 19.63 43.08 28.05
CA GLN A 3 18.82 44.08 27.30
C GLN A 3 19.31 44.16 25.84
N ILE A 4 18.49 44.11 24.82
CA ILE A 4 17.46 45.08 24.41
C ILE A 4 16.55 44.45 23.30
N GLN A 5 15.25 44.65 23.47
CA GLN A 5 14.17 44.50 22.48
C GLN A 5 14.35 45.43 21.27
N ARG A 6 13.89 45.05 20.09
CA ARG A 6 13.24 45.98 19.15
C ARG A 6 12.12 45.34 18.34
N LEU A 7 10.95 45.86 18.63
CA LEU A 7 9.65 45.75 17.98
C LEU A 7 9.69 46.49 16.62
N PHE A 8 9.16 45.91 15.55
CA PHE A 8 8.74 46.66 14.37
C PHE A 8 7.31 46.24 13.99
N ILE A 9 6.39 47.15 14.24
CA ILE A 9 5.01 47.17 13.76
C ILE A 9 5.05 47.88 12.41
N ILE A 10 4.54 47.24 11.35
CA ILE A 10 4.19 47.92 10.10
C ILE A 10 2.70 47.64 9.84
N SER A 11 1.94 48.71 10.00
CA SER A 11 0.56 48.88 9.64
C SER A 11 0.45 49.12 8.12
N SER A 12 -0.37 48.40 7.41
CA SER A 12 -0.73 48.71 6.03
C SER A 12 -2.23 48.74 5.83
N LEU A 13 -2.65 49.88 5.43
CA LEU A 13 -3.96 50.41 5.15
C LEU A 13 -4.69 49.62 4.04
N PHE A 14 -5.93 49.24 4.32
CA PHE A 14 -6.91 48.78 3.32
C PHE A 14 -7.53 49.99 2.60
N VAL A 15 -7.42 50.02 1.28
CA VAL A 15 -8.24 50.90 0.42
C VAL A 15 -9.32 50.09 -0.27
N LEU A 16 -10.55 50.36 0.10
CA LEU A 16 -11.77 49.83 -0.51
C LEU A 16 -12.11 50.72 -1.74
N MET A 17 -12.07 50.13 -2.96
CA MET A 17 -12.71 50.76 -4.13
C MET A 17 -14.02 50.03 -4.49
N ILE A 18 -15.08 50.72 -4.30
CA ILE A 18 -16.43 50.37 -4.79
C ILE A 18 -16.58 51.02 -6.18
N VAL A 19 -16.76 50.21 -7.22
CA VAL A 19 -17.23 50.72 -8.52
C VAL A 19 -18.55 50.06 -8.82
N GLY A 20 -19.60 50.86 -8.75
CA GLY A 20 -20.94 50.52 -9.22
C GLY A 20 -21.01 50.77 -10.74
N CYS A 21 -21.70 49.87 -11.45
CA CYS A 21 -22.15 50.15 -12.82
C CYS A 21 -23.64 49.78 -12.98
N LYS A 22 -24.31 50.73 -13.56
CA LYS A 22 -25.76 50.82 -13.86
C LYS A 22 -26.28 49.72 -14.78
N ARG A 23 -27.54 49.38 -14.54
CA ARG A 23 -28.45 48.78 -15.53
C ARG A 23 -28.83 49.79 -16.61
N GLU A 24 -28.90 49.35 -17.85
CA GLU A 24 -29.75 49.92 -18.91
C GLU A 24 -30.50 48.76 -19.60
N ASP A 25 -31.82 48.88 -19.53
CA ASP A 25 -32.77 48.06 -20.30
C ASP A 25 -32.86 48.59 -21.74
N SER A 26 -32.84 47.70 -22.71
CA SER A 26 -33.37 47.99 -24.05
C SER A 26 -33.95 46.73 -24.67
N ALA A 27 -35.25 46.69 -24.78
CA ALA A 27 -36.00 45.74 -25.58
C ALA A 27 -36.02 46.16 -27.04
N THR A 28 -35.75 45.22 -27.97
CA THR A 28 -36.37 45.24 -29.31
C THR A 28 -36.45 43.84 -29.90
N SER A 29 -37.61 43.53 -30.42
CA SER A 29 -38.09 42.36 -31.09
C SER A 29 -37.45 42.11 -32.44
N GLY A 30 -37.31 40.86 -32.85
CA GLY A 30 -37.01 40.46 -34.25
C GLY A 30 -36.86 38.95 -34.40
N GLY A 31 -37.83 38.34 -35.05
CA GLY A 31 -38.02 36.91 -35.20
C GLY A 31 -37.03 36.20 -36.14
N GLY A 32 -37.09 34.88 -36.10
CA GLY A 32 -36.81 34.04 -37.27
C GLY A 32 -35.74 32.98 -37.09
N ALA A 33 -36.18 31.76 -37.37
CA ALA A 33 -35.47 30.59 -37.74
C ALA A 33 -35.00 29.61 -36.67
N ALA A 34 -35.82 28.59 -36.48
CA ALA A 34 -35.47 27.35 -35.81
C ALA A 34 -34.38 26.59 -36.62
N SER A 35 -33.22 26.47 -36.08
CA SER A 35 -32.24 25.47 -36.49
C SER A 35 -32.27 24.35 -35.47
N THR A 36 -32.86 23.23 -35.85
CA THR A 36 -32.78 21.96 -35.12
C THR A 36 -31.35 21.41 -35.20
N GLN A 37 -30.54 21.65 -34.15
CA GLN A 37 -29.36 20.86 -33.90
C GLN A 37 -29.76 19.54 -33.25
N PRO A 38 -29.23 18.40 -33.71
CA PRO A 38 -29.46 17.15 -33.02
C PRO A 38 -28.73 17.19 -31.69
N SER A 39 -29.49 17.15 -30.61
CA SER A 39 -28.98 16.92 -29.26
C SER A 39 -28.30 15.56 -29.26
N GLY A 40 -26.97 15.57 -29.32
CA GLY A 40 -26.16 14.40 -28.99
C GLY A 40 -26.46 14.04 -27.54
N ALA A 41 -27.29 13.04 -27.35
CA ALA A 41 -27.51 12.42 -26.04
C ALA A 41 -26.21 11.72 -25.63
N GLY A 42 -25.33 12.46 -24.98
CA GLY A 42 -24.34 11.91 -24.09
C GLY A 42 -25.11 11.31 -22.91
N GLY A 43 -25.47 10.03 -23.00
CA GLY A 43 -26.06 9.27 -21.92
C GLY A 43 -25.08 9.16 -20.75
N GLY A 44 -25.02 10.19 -19.90
CA GLY A 44 -24.50 10.06 -18.56
C GLY A 44 -25.44 9.10 -17.83
N ALA A 45 -24.97 7.87 -17.56
CA ALA A 45 -25.69 6.94 -16.73
C ALA A 45 -25.96 7.63 -15.39
N SER A 46 -27.22 7.95 -15.12
CA SER A 46 -27.75 8.39 -13.81
C SER A 46 -27.70 7.19 -12.85
N GLY A 47 -26.54 6.60 -12.68
CA GLY A 47 -26.30 5.50 -11.78
C GLY A 47 -26.07 6.00 -10.34
N LYS A 48 -26.50 5.22 -9.38
CA LYS A 48 -26.15 5.44 -7.96
C LYS A 48 -24.64 5.61 -7.83
N THR A 49 -24.19 6.63 -7.09
CA THR A 49 -22.77 6.80 -6.76
C THR A 49 -22.43 5.93 -5.54
N ILE A 50 -21.37 5.13 -5.65
CA ILE A 50 -20.78 4.36 -4.57
C ILE A 50 -19.46 5.02 -4.17
N ARG A 51 -19.34 5.38 -2.89
CA ARG A 51 -18.14 6.02 -2.34
C ARG A 51 -17.31 5.04 -1.54
N ILE A 52 -16.03 4.88 -1.92
CA ILE A 52 -15.10 3.93 -1.31
C ILE A 52 -13.90 4.68 -0.74
N GLY A 53 -13.64 4.51 0.56
CA GLY A 53 -12.45 5.02 1.22
C GLY A 53 -11.30 4.01 1.14
N ILE A 54 -10.08 4.50 0.89
CA ILE A 54 -8.85 3.70 0.92
C ILE A 54 -7.94 4.22 2.03
N VAL A 55 -7.56 3.35 2.96
CA VAL A 55 -6.69 3.66 4.09
C VAL A 55 -5.54 2.65 4.11
N ALA A 56 -4.40 2.98 3.51
CA ALA A 56 -3.19 2.17 3.59
C ALA A 56 -2.34 2.57 4.81
N LYS A 57 -1.21 1.88 5.05
CA LYS A 57 -0.34 2.17 6.19
C LYS A 57 0.37 3.53 6.04
N SER A 58 0.91 3.83 4.85
CA SER A 58 1.54 5.12 4.57
C SER A 58 1.46 5.48 3.09
N ILE A 59 1.47 6.78 2.80
CA ILE A 59 1.50 7.29 1.41
C ILE A 59 2.93 7.26 0.83
N SER A 60 3.94 7.35 1.68
CA SER A 60 5.34 7.36 1.28
C SER A 60 5.86 6.01 0.77
N ASN A 61 5.23 4.90 1.15
CA ASN A 61 5.62 3.57 0.70
C ASN A 61 5.07 3.26 -0.70
N ALA A 62 5.96 2.94 -1.64
CA ALA A 62 5.63 2.70 -3.04
C ALA A 62 4.65 1.54 -3.28
N VAL A 63 4.62 0.52 -2.42
CA VAL A 63 3.64 -0.58 -2.55
C VAL A 63 2.20 -0.07 -2.41
N PHE A 64 1.97 0.91 -1.53
CA PHE A 64 0.65 1.49 -1.35
C PHE A 64 0.29 2.51 -2.43
N GLN A 65 1.28 3.14 -3.08
CA GLN A 65 1.01 3.94 -4.28
C GLN A 65 0.45 3.07 -5.41
N ALA A 66 0.97 1.85 -5.58
CA ALA A 66 0.41 0.88 -6.53
C ALA A 66 -1.03 0.48 -6.14
N ALA A 67 -1.31 0.25 -4.86
CA ALA A 67 -2.66 -0.03 -4.37
C ALA A 67 -3.63 1.13 -4.65
N HIS A 68 -3.22 2.37 -4.41
CA HIS A 68 -4.03 3.56 -4.73
C HIS A 68 -4.33 3.65 -6.24
N SER A 69 -3.33 3.40 -7.09
CA SER A 69 -3.52 3.35 -8.55
C SER A 69 -4.49 2.25 -8.96
N GLY A 70 -4.37 1.07 -8.37
CA GLY A 70 -5.29 -0.05 -8.59
C GLY A 70 -6.72 0.27 -8.20
N ALA A 71 -6.94 0.92 -7.04
CA ALA A 71 -8.27 1.33 -6.60
C ALA A 71 -8.92 2.36 -7.54
N GLN A 72 -8.13 3.34 -8.00
CA GLN A 72 -8.61 4.34 -8.97
C GLN A 72 -8.93 3.72 -10.34
N ALA A 73 -8.10 2.78 -10.80
CA ALA A 73 -8.36 2.05 -12.04
C ALA A 73 -9.63 1.20 -11.91
N ALA A 74 -9.80 0.47 -10.81
CA ALA A 74 -11.01 -0.32 -10.56
C ALA A 74 -12.28 0.54 -10.57
N ALA A 75 -12.24 1.75 -9.99
CA ALA A 75 -13.37 2.67 -10.03
C ALA A 75 -13.80 3.01 -11.48
N LYS A 76 -12.82 3.32 -12.33
CA LYS A 76 -13.06 3.64 -13.74
C LYS A 76 -13.53 2.43 -14.57
N GLU A 77 -12.93 1.26 -14.34
CA GLU A 77 -13.17 0.04 -15.12
C GLU A 77 -14.44 -0.69 -14.68
N LEU A 78 -14.68 -0.76 -13.37
CA LEU A 78 -15.75 -1.59 -12.81
C LEU A 78 -17.05 -0.80 -12.64
N GLY A 79 -17.01 0.50 -12.35
CA GLY A 79 -18.21 1.31 -12.19
C GLY A 79 -19.23 1.08 -13.31
N PRO A 80 -18.89 1.23 -14.60
CA PRO A 80 -19.79 0.95 -15.71
C PRO A 80 -20.30 -0.51 -15.76
N LYS A 81 -19.46 -1.47 -15.38
CA LYS A 81 -19.84 -2.90 -15.40
C LYS A 81 -20.89 -3.23 -14.31
N TYR A 82 -20.85 -2.50 -13.19
CA TYR A 82 -21.81 -2.61 -12.09
C TYR A 82 -23.00 -1.66 -12.26
N GLY A 83 -23.05 -0.82 -13.30
CA GLY A 83 -24.11 0.17 -13.53
C GLY A 83 -24.12 1.29 -12.49
N VAL A 84 -22.98 1.65 -11.92
CA VAL A 84 -22.83 2.66 -10.88
C VAL A 84 -21.69 3.63 -11.23
N ASN A 85 -21.71 4.83 -10.61
CA ASN A 85 -20.54 5.67 -10.52
C ASN A 85 -19.74 5.28 -9.28
N VAL A 86 -18.41 5.18 -9.37
CA VAL A 86 -17.55 4.85 -8.22
C VAL A 86 -16.59 5.99 -7.95
N GLU A 87 -16.62 6.50 -6.74
CA GLU A 87 -15.71 7.52 -6.24
C GLU A 87 -14.76 6.92 -5.21
N VAL A 88 -13.46 7.09 -5.41
CA VAL A 88 -12.42 6.61 -4.49
C VAL A 88 -11.83 7.81 -3.74
N GLU A 89 -11.93 7.76 -2.42
CA GLU A 89 -11.36 8.75 -1.49
C GLU A 89 -10.17 8.13 -0.74
N ILE A 90 -8.95 8.64 -1.00
CA ILE A 90 -7.73 8.16 -0.33
C ILE A 90 -7.52 8.96 0.95
N ARG A 91 -7.49 8.28 2.11
CA ARG A 91 -7.25 8.84 3.44
C ARG A 91 -6.09 8.15 4.15
N THR A 92 -5.06 7.81 3.40
CA THR A 92 -3.84 7.16 3.92
C THR A 92 -2.97 8.19 4.66
N PRO A 93 -2.47 7.90 5.88
CA PRO A 93 -1.49 8.74 6.57
C PRO A 93 -0.20 8.93 5.76
N THR A 94 0.53 10.01 6.01
CA THR A 94 1.85 10.24 5.38
C THR A 94 2.84 9.16 5.78
N ASP A 95 2.90 8.88 7.09
CA ASP A 95 3.75 7.86 7.69
C ASP A 95 2.89 6.84 8.45
N GLU A 96 3.46 5.70 8.81
CA GLU A 96 2.76 4.66 9.56
C GLU A 96 2.33 5.17 10.95
N ASP A 97 1.02 5.26 11.12
CA ASP A 97 0.39 5.74 12.35
C ASP A 97 -1.01 5.11 12.47
N ALA A 98 -1.13 4.13 13.36
CA ALA A 98 -2.37 3.40 13.56
C ALA A 98 -3.51 4.28 14.13
N GLN A 99 -3.16 5.30 14.94
CA GLN A 99 -4.15 6.23 15.46
C GLN A 99 -4.73 7.11 14.34
N LYS A 100 -3.87 7.64 13.46
CA LYS A 100 -4.33 8.38 12.28
C LYS A 100 -5.14 7.52 11.32
N GLN A 101 -4.83 6.21 11.21
CA GLN A 101 -5.67 5.29 10.46
C GLN A 101 -7.07 5.17 11.09
N ALA A 102 -7.17 5.01 12.40
CA ALA A 102 -8.45 4.95 13.10
C ALA A 102 -9.27 6.26 12.89
N GLU A 103 -8.62 7.42 12.99
CA GLU A 103 -9.23 8.72 12.72
C GLU A 103 -9.70 8.86 11.25
N ALA A 104 -8.93 8.34 10.29
CA ALA A 104 -9.29 8.31 8.88
C ALA A 104 -10.54 7.44 8.62
N ILE A 105 -10.61 6.23 9.22
CA ILE A 105 -11.79 5.37 9.16
C ILE A 105 -13.02 6.09 9.73
N GLU A 106 -12.88 6.74 10.88
CA GLU A 106 -13.97 7.51 11.48
C GLU A 106 -14.43 8.69 10.62
N ALA A 107 -13.47 9.40 10.00
CA ALA A 107 -13.77 10.52 9.10
C ALA A 107 -14.53 10.06 7.85
N LEU A 108 -14.07 8.97 7.20
CA LEU A 108 -14.75 8.35 6.06
C LEU A 108 -16.17 7.89 6.44
N THR A 109 -16.30 7.26 7.61
CA THR A 109 -17.61 6.81 8.13
C THR A 109 -18.57 7.97 8.37
N ARG A 110 -18.08 9.09 8.94
CA ARG A 110 -18.89 10.32 9.10
C ARG A 110 -19.23 10.96 7.75
N GLY A 111 -18.31 10.86 6.78
CA GLY A 111 -18.50 11.34 5.42
C GLY A 111 -19.52 10.53 4.61
N GLY A 112 -20.00 9.39 5.13
CA GLY A 112 -21.03 8.58 4.50
C GLY A 112 -20.51 7.77 3.31
N VAL A 113 -19.28 7.20 3.40
CA VAL A 113 -18.81 6.24 2.40
C VAL A 113 -19.57 4.91 2.51
N ASP A 114 -19.76 4.23 1.39
CA ASP A 114 -20.43 2.92 1.33
C ASP A 114 -19.49 1.77 1.71
N GLY A 115 -18.19 1.94 1.44
CA GLY A 115 -17.17 0.94 1.72
C GLY A 115 -15.82 1.53 2.11
N ILE A 116 -15.02 0.74 2.83
CA ILE A 116 -13.65 1.07 3.19
C ILE A 116 -12.75 -0.13 2.92
N ALA A 117 -11.63 0.10 2.21
CA ALA A 117 -10.54 -0.86 2.12
C ALA A 117 -9.37 -0.35 2.97
N ILE A 118 -8.84 -1.20 3.87
CA ILE A 118 -7.77 -0.84 4.80
C ILE A 118 -6.64 -1.88 4.87
N SER A 119 -5.38 -1.40 4.88
CA SER A 119 -4.21 -2.17 5.33
C SER A 119 -3.81 -1.69 6.72
N CYS A 120 -3.86 -2.57 7.72
CA CYS A 120 -3.74 -2.19 9.12
C CYS A 120 -2.28 -2.07 9.57
N THR A 121 -1.87 -0.91 10.10
CA THR A 121 -0.56 -0.74 10.76
C THR A 121 -0.52 -1.55 12.06
N GLU A 122 -1.54 -1.41 12.91
CA GLU A 122 -1.73 -2.17 14.15
C GLU A 122 -3.19 -2.59 14.28
N ALA A 123 -3.45 -3.90 14.21
CA ALA A 123 -4.81 -4.43 14.21
C ALA A 123 -5.63 -4.01 15.44
N ASN A 124 -5.02 -4.07 16.64
CA ASN A 124 -5.73 -3.75 17.89
C ASN A 124 -6.17 -2.29 17.96
N THR A 125 -5.37 -1.38 17.43
CA THR A 125 -5.66 0.07 17.43
C THR A 125 -6.78 0.42 16.46
N VAL A 126 -6.82 -0.21 15.26
CA VAL A 126 -7.82 0.11 14.23
C VAL A 126 -9.12 -0.69 14.35
N THR A 127 -9.11 -1.85 15.01
CA THR A 127 -10.31 -2.73 15.17
C THR A 127 -11.54 -1.98 15.69
N PRO A 128 -11.48 -1.16 16.76
CA PRO A 128 -12.65 -0.44 17.24
C PRO A 128 -13.26 0.52 16.22
N ALA A 129 -12.43 1.19 15.41
CA ALA A 129 -12.91 2.09 14.35
C ALA A 129 -13.56 1.31 13.19
N ILE A 130 -12.99 0.16 12.81
CA ILE A 130 -13.58 -0.76 11.82
C ILE A 130 -14.95 -1.23 12.30
N ASP A 131 -15.06 -1.70 13.53
CA ASP A 131 -16.30 -2.23 14.10
C ASP A 131 -17.40 -1.18 14.17
N LYS A 132 -17.03 0.06 14.51
CA LYS A 132 -17.93 1.21 14.51
C LYS A 132 -18.40 1.59 13.10
N ALA A 133 -17.52 1.51 12.09
CA ALA A 133 -17.90 1.73 10.69
C ALA A 133 -18.90 0.66 10.21
N VAL A 134 -18.61 -0.63 10.49
CA VAL A 134 -19.52 -1.73 10.15
C VAL A 134 -20.86 -1.60 10.85
N ALA A 135 -20.89 -1.20 12.12
CA ALA A 135 -22.15 -0.95 12.87
C ALA A 135 -23.00 0.18 12.24
N LYS A 136 -22.38 1.08 11.48
CA LYS A 136 -23.06 2.13 10.71
C LYS A 136 -23.43 1.73 9.27
N GLY A 137 -23.21 0.47 8.90
CA GLY A 137 -23.56 -0.08 7.59
C GLY A 137 -22.45 0.02 6.52
N VAL A 138 -21.29 0.59 6.87
CA VAL A 138 -20.14 0.64 5.95
C VAL A 138 -19.56 -0.74 5.76
N GLN A 139 -19.35 -1.16 4.51
CA GLN A 139 -18.70 -2.44 4.22
C GLN A 139 -17.18 -2.29 4.34
N VAL A 140 -16.51 -3.17 5.10
CA VAL A 140 -15.07 -3.07 5.32
C VAL A 140 -14.35 -4.32 4.85
N VAL A 141 -13.34 -4.14 3.98
CA VAL A 141 -12.38 -5.16 3.56
C VAL A 141 -10.98 -4.78 4.04
N CYS A 142 -10.23 -5.73 4.57
CA CYS A 142 -8.81 -5.53 4.80
C CYS A 142 -8.00 -6.02 3.60
N PHE A 143 -6.86 -5.39 3.31
CA PHE A 143 -5.89 -5.86 2.33
C PHE A 143 -4.48 -5.81 2.92
N ASP A 144 -3.51 -6.55 2.34
CA ASP A 144 -2.12 -6.62 2.80
C ASP A 144 -2.00 -7.05 4.28
N SER A 145 -2.34 -6.17 5.21
CA SER A 145 -2.28 -6.41 6.66
C SER A 145 -3.69 -6.42 7.27
N ASP A 146 -4.01 -7.47 7.98
CA ASP A 146 -5.37 -7.81 8.41
C ASP A 146 -5.67 -7.37 9.85
N ALA A 147 -6.94 -7.06 10.13
CA ALA A 147 -7.52 -6.99 11.47
C ALA A 147 -8.54 -8.14 11.66
N ALA A 148 -8.03 -9.36 11.76
CA ALA A 148 -8.85 -10.58 11.74
C ALA A 148 -9.89 -10.64 12.86
N SER A 149 -9.66 -9.98 14.00
CA SER A 149 -10.60 -9.89 15.13
C SER A 149 -11.71 -8.85 14.94
N SER A 150 -11.61 -8.00 13.90
CA SER A 150 -12.62 -6.99 13.60
C SER A 150 -13.84 -7.56 12.86
N LYS A 151 -14.88 -6.74 12.74
CA LYS A 151 -16.10 -7.07 11.99
C LYS A 151 -16.00 -6.87 10.47
N ARG A 152 -14.78 -6.73 9.92
CA ARG A 152 -14.58 -6.70 8.48
C ARG A 152 -15.16 -7.94 7.83
N PHE A 153 -15.76 -7.82 6.63
CA PHE A 153 -16.38 -9.00 5.99
C PHE A 153 -15.39 -9.82 5.15
N ALA A 154 -14.29 -9.21 4.65
CA ALA A 154 -13.31 -9.89 3.81
C ALA A 154 -11.90 -9.38 4.02
N TYR A 155 -10.93 -10.18 3.60
CA TYR A 155 -9.51 -9.84 3.46
C TYR A 155 -9.04 -10.24 2.06
N TYR A 156 -8.23 -9.38 1.42
CA TYR A 156 -7.51 -9.70 0.18
C TYR A 156 -6.01 -9.47 0.36
N GLY A 157 -5.21 -10.45 0.03
CA GLY A 157 -3.74 -10.31 0.08
C GLY A 157 -3.02 -11.65 0.16
N THR A 158 -1.80 -11.58 0.66
CA THR A 158 -0.89 -12.72 0.77
C THR A 158 -1.22 -13.56 2.00
N ASP A 159 -0.99 -14.87 1.91
CA ASP A 159 -0.85 -15.72 3.10
C ASP A 159 0.53 -15.51 3.71
N ASP A 160 0.57 -14.80 4.85
CA ASP A 160 1.82 -14.35 5.46
C ASP A 160 2.67 -15.49 6.02
N ALA A 161 2.05 -16.56 6.50
CA ALA A 161 2.79 -17.74 6.95
C ALA A 161 3.46 -18.43 5.75
N THR A 162 2.72 -18.66 4.67
CA THR A 162 3.28 -19.18 3.41
C THR A 162 4.35 -18.26 2.84
N CYS A 163 4.18 -16.95 2.95
CA CYS A 163 5.17 -15.95 2.52
C CYS A 163 6.50 -16.12 3.26
N GLY A 164 6.48 -16.09 4.59
CA GLY A 164 7.67 -16.24 5.41
C GLY A 164 8.37 -17.59 5.19
N GLN A 165 7.59 -18.68 5.14
CA GLN A 165 8.08 -20.01 4.80
C GLN A 165 8.81 -19.99 3.44
N ARG A 166 8.20 -19.39 2.42
CA ARG A 166 8.76 -19.37 1.07
C ARG A 166 10.01 -18.50 0.97
N VAL A 167 10.06 -17.35 1.65
CA VAL A 167 11.28 -16.52 1.75
C VAL A 167 12.44 -17.37 2.26
N MET A 168 12.24 -18.13 3.34
CA MET A 168 13.31 -18.90 3.95
C MET A 168 13.67 -20.15 3.14
N SER A 169 12.71 -20.90 2.62
CA SER A 169 12.96 -22.11 1.83
C SER A 169 13.70 -21.79 0.53
N GLU A 170 13.40 -20.67 -0.13
CA GLU A 170 14.14 -20.22 -1.30
C GLU A 170 15.55 -19.73 -0.92
N LEU A 171 15.68 -18.99 0.19
CA LEU A 171 16.99 -18.57 0.69
C LEU A 171 17.89 -19.77 1.00
N ALA A 172 17.34 -20.80 1.64
CA ALA A 172 18.08 -22.05 1.95
C ALA A 172 18.66 -22.72 0.71
N LYS A 173 17.88 -22.78 -0.39
CA LYS A 173 18.38 -23.31 -1.68
C LYS A 173 19.60 -22.51 -2.19
N PHE A 174 19.54 -21.18 -2.17
CA PHE A 174 20.64 -20.33 -2.62
C PHE A 174 21.86 -20.39 -1.70
N MET A 175 21.67 -20.72 -0.43
CA MET A 175 22.73 -20.90 0.55
C MET A 175 23.30 -22.33 0.58
N GLY A 176 22.69 -23.28 -0.14
CA GLY A 176 23.09 -24.70 -0.12
C GLY A 176 22.80 -25.35 1.23
N ASP A 177 21.68 -25.00 1.85
CA ASP A 177 21.15 -25.53 3.12
C ASP A 177 22.12 -25.42 4.32
N LYS A 178 22.96 -24.38 4.37
CA LYS A 178 23.90 -24.14 5.45
C LYS A 178 24.19 -22.66 5.66
N GLY A 179 24.64 -22.30 6.87
CA GLY A 179 25.13 -20.95 7.19
C GLY A 179 24.22 -20.17 8.14
N THR A 180 24.60 -18.93 8.38
CA THR A 180 23.95 -18.03 9.34
C THR A 180 23.02 -17.06 8.62
N VAL A 181 21.76 -17.00 9.07
CA VAL A 181 20.70 -16.18 8.50
C VAL A 181 20.32 -15.05 9.43
N ALA A 182 20.16 -13.84 8.89
CA ALA A 182 19.48 -12.72 9.54
C ALA A 182 18.12 -12.48 8.88
N ILE A 183 17.19 -11.96 9.67
CA ILE A 183 15.80 -11.65 9.24
C ILE A 183 15.64 -10.15 9.28
N LEU A 184 15.29 -9.53 8.17
CA LEU A 184 14.86 -8.13 8.16
C LEU A 184 13.35 -8.08 8.25
N ALA A 185 12.85 -7.37 9.26
CA ALA A 185 11.43 -7.14 9.49
C ALA A 185 11.16 -5.65 9.73
N GLY A 186 10.03 -5.16 9.26
CA GLY A 186 9.62 -3.77 9.44
C GLY A 186 9.07 -3.49 10.83
N ASN A 187 7.85 -2.98 10.89
CA ASN A 187 7.16 -2.68 12.14
C ASN A 187 6.87 -3.96 12.96
N GLN A 188 7.39 -4.00 14.18
CA GLN A 188 7.22 -5.15 15.07
C GLN A 188 5.75 -5.40 15.46
N SER A 189 4.89 -4.38 15.42
CA SER A 189 3.47 -4.48 15.77
C SER A 189 2.57 -4.88 14.59
N ALA A 190 3.11 -4.95 13.36
CA ALA A 190 2.33 -5.29 12.18
C ALA A 190 2.03 -6.79 12.12
N PRO A 191 0.75 -7.23 12.08
CA PRO A 191 0.37 -8.64 12.15
C PRO A 191 0.94 -9.49 11.02
N ASN A 192 0.95 -8.98 9.78
CA ASN A 192 1.50 -9.66 8.62
C ASN A 192 3.01 -9.93 8.80
N LEU A 193 3.76 -8.96 9.31
CA LEU A 193 5.21 -9.11 9.50
C LEU A 193 5.54 -10.07 10.63
N GLN A 194 4.78 -10.04 11.72
CA GLN A 194 4.91 -11.03 12.80
C GLN A 194 4.69 -12.46 12.29
N ALA A 195 3.67 -12.68 11.47
CA ALA A 195 3.38 -13.99 10.90
C ALA A 195 4.50 -14.44 9.94
N ARG A 196 5.04 -13.54 9.10
CA ARG A 196 6.16 -13.84 8.20
C ARG A 196 7.42 -14.21 8.98
N VAL A 197 7.80 -13.44 10.00
CA VAL A 197 8.97 -13.73 10.86
C VAL A 197 8.82 -15.07 11.57
N ALA A 198 7.65 -15.35 12.15
CA ALA A 198 7.39 -16.64 12.79
C ALA A 198 7.55 -17.81 11.80
N ALA A 199 7.04 -17.67 10.57
CA ALA A 199 7.15 -18.70 9.55
C ALA A 199 8.58 -18.88 9.02
N VAL A 200 9.38 -17.81 8.90
CA VAL A 200 10.82 -17.91 8.60
C VAL A 200 11.52 -18.74 9.66
N ARG A 201 11.24 -18.49 10.94
CA ARG A 201 11.85 -19.23 12.06
C ARG A 201 11.45 -20.70 12.08
N GLU A 202 10.18 -21.01 11.79
CA GLU A 202 9.72 -22.41 11.69
C GLU A 202 10.39 -23.11 10.49
N GLU A 203 10.62 -22.41 9.38
CA GLU A 203 11.28 -23.00 8.23
C GLU A 203 12.78 -23.23 8.48
N ILE A 204 13.50 -22.32 9.15
CA ILE A 204 14.91 -22.52 9.52
C ILE A 204 15.12 -23.85 10.27
N LYS A 205 14.19 -24.26 11.14
CA LYS A 205 14.28 -25.51 11.90
C LYS A 205 14.32 -26.77 11.04
N LYS A 206 13.87 -26.68 9.78
CA LYS A 206 13.91 -27.80 8.82
C LYS A 206 15.26 -27.94 8.13
N HIS A 207 16.17 -26.97 8.32
CA HIS A 207 17.48 -26.92 7.72
C HIS A 207 18.58 -27.06 8.80
N PRO A 208 18.99 -28.27 9.18
CA PRO A 208 19.82 -28.51 10.37
C PRO A 208 21.20 -27.87 10.38
N ASN A 209 21.72 -27.49 9.19
CA ASN A 209 23.02 -26.79 9.07
C ASN A 209 22.84 -25.25 8.93
N MET A 210 21.62 -24.75 9.04
CA MET A 210 21.32 -23.32 9.06
C MET A 210 20.95 -22.87 10.46
N LYS A 211 21.24 -21.63 10.77
CA LYS A 211 20.89 -21.05 12.07
C LYS A 211 20.53 -19.58 11.94
N GLU A 212 19.55 -19.15 12.73
CA GLU A 212 19.32 -17.73 12.94
C GLU A 212 20.51 -17.12 13.69
N LEU A 213 20.92 -15.93 13.29
CA LEU A 213 21.99 -15.18 13.96
C LEU A 213 21.73 -15.09 15.46
N ASN A 214 22.81 -15.20 16.27
CA ASN A 214 22.78 -15.09 17.72
C ASN A 214 21.72 -15.97 18.41
N ASN A 215 21.53 -17.20 17.92
CA ASN A 215 20.61 -18.19 18.48
C ASN A 215 19.17 -17.67 18.68
N GLY A 216 18.60 -17.08 17.65
CA GLY A 216 17.22 -16.59 17.64
C GLY A 216 17.05 -15.09 17.94
N GLN A 217 18.14 -14.32 17.94
CA GLN A 217 18.13 -12.86 18.07
C GLN A 217 18.46 -12.15 16.75
N GLY A 218 18.34 -12.85 15.64
CA GLY A 218 18.71 -12.38 14.30
C GLY A 218 17.62 -11.58 13.57
N VAL A 219 16.60 -11.08 14.27
CA VAL A 219 15.56 -10.24 13.66
C VAL A 219 15.89 -8.77 13.87
N PHE A 220 15.95 -8.02 12.76
CA PHE A 220 16.21 -6.59 12.74
C PHE A 220 14.95 -5.84 12.34
N TYR A 221 14.32 -5.17 13.32
CA TYR A 221 13.16 -4.31 13.13
C TYR A 221 13.59 -2.88 12.79
N HIS A 222 12.77 -2.17 12.02
CA HIS A 222 13.02 -0.78 11.64
C HIS A 222 11.71 -0.07 11.31
N GLN A 223 11.75 1.25 11.23
CA GLN A 223 10.68 2.02 10.58
C GLN A 223 10.62 1.65 9.10
N GLU A 224 9.42 1.45 8.56
CA GLU A 224 9.21 0.98 7.19
C GLU A 224 9.50 2.06 6.13
N THR A 225 10.65 2.73 6.25
CA THR A 225 11.21 3.62 5.24
C THR A 225 12.45 3.00 4.59
N PRO A 226 12.73 3.30 3.31
CA PRO A 226 13.88 2.74 2.60
C PRO A 226 15.21 3.02 3.30
N GLU A 227 15.38 4.25 3.81
CA GLU A 227 16.62 4.71 4.47
C GLU A 227 16.85 3.99 5.79
N LYS A 228 15.82 3.89 6.64
CA LYS A 228 15.92 3.20 7.94
C LYS A 228 16.13 1.71 7.78
N ALA A 229 15.51 1.11 6.78
CA ALA A 229 15.73 -0.28 6.45
C ALA A 229 17.16 -0.55 5.93
N ALA A 230 17.67 0.30 5.03
CA ALA A 230 19.04 0.21 4.54
C ALA A 230 20.07 0.40 5.67
N GLU A 231 19.84 1.36 6.56
CA GLU A 231 20.65 1.59 7.77
C GLU A 231 20.67 0.34 8.67
N ALA A 232 19.51 -0.27 8.93
CA ALA A 232 19.40 -1.47 9.75
C ALA A 232 20.18 -2.64 9.16
N VAL A 233 20.06 -2.90 7.85
CA VAL A 233 20.81 -3.96 7.15
C VAL A 233 22.31 -3.70 7.21
N GLN A 234 22.75 -2.48 6.91
CA GLN A 234 24.19 -2.13 6.90
C GLN A 234 24.80 -2.24 8.29
N ASN A 235 24.13 -1.71 9.31
CA ASN A 235 24.62 -1.78 10.70
C ASN A 235 24.67 -3.22 11.20
N ALA A 236 23.65 -4.03 10.92
CA ALA A 236 23.60 -5.43 11.30
C ALA A 236 24.71 -6.24 10.61
N GLN A 237 24.90 -6.05 9.31
CA GLN A 237 25.94 -6.76 8.54
C GLN A 237 27.36 -6.38 9.00
N ASN A 238 27.60 -5.09 9.29
CA ASN A 238 28.88 -4.61 9.78
C ASN A 238 29.20 -5.14 11.18
N ALA A 239 28.21 -5.17 12.07
CA ALA A 239 28.35 -5.71 13.42
C ALA A 239 28.48 -7.24 13.42
N ASN A 240 27.98 -7.92 12.41
CA ASN A 240 27.93 -9.39 12.32
C ASN A 240 28.39 -9.85 10.92
N PRO A 241 29.69 -9.77 10.61
CA PRO A 241 30.21 -10.13 9.28
C PRO A 241 30.02 -11.62 8.92
N GLY A 242 29.63 -12.44 9.88
CA GLY A 242 29.26 -13.84 9.70
C GLY A 242 27.83 -14.09 9.20
N ILE A 243 27.05 -13.04 8.90
CA ILE A 243 25.75 -13.20 8.22
C ILE A 243 26.03 -13.60 6.77
N GLU A 244 25.53 -14.76 6.38
CA GLU A 244 25.70 -15.34 5.03
C GLU A 244 24.42 -15.23 4.19
N GLY A 245 23.27 -15.03 4.85
CA GLY A 245 21.98 -14.83 4.18
C GLY A 245 21.03 -13.87 4.89
N TRP A 246 20.23 -13.16 4.10
CA TRP A 246 19.15 -12.30 4.58
C TRP A 246 17.78 -12.80 4.10
N ALA A 247 16.93 -13.15 5.05
CA ALA A 247 15.50 -13.36 4.82
C ALA A 247 14.78 -12.03 5.03
N MET A 248 14.45 -11.31 3.95
CA MET A 248 13.79 -10.01 4.04
C MET A 248 12.29 -10.20 3.87
N VAL A 249 11.51 -10.06 4.95
CA VAL A 249 10.05 -10.26 4.91
C VAL A 249 9.28 -9.07 4.35
N GLY A 250 9.99 -8.06 3.87
CA GLY A 250 9.53 -6.92 3.09
C GLY A 250 10.69 -6.27 2.35
N GLY A 251 10.40 -5.46 1.34
CA GLY A 251 11.37 -4.98 0.36
C GLY A 251 12.06 -3.65 0.66
N TRP A 252 11.77 -3.01 1.78
CA TRP A 252 12.10 -1.59 2.06
C TRP A 252 13.53 -1.16 1.73
N PRO A 253 14.61 -1.87 2.13
CA PRO A 253 15.97 -1.40 1.85
C PRO A 253 16.27 -1.39 0.35
N LEU A 254 15.58 -2.23 -0.41
CA LEU A 254 15.77 -2.37 -1.86
C LEU A 254 14.96 -1.33 -2.67
N PHE A 255 14.19 -0.45 -2.01
CA PHE A 255 13.49 0.67 -2.66
C PHE A 255 14.41 1.86 -2.90
N THR A 256 15.62 1.85 -2.33
CA THR A 256 16.68 2.82 -2.60
C THR A 256 17.90 2.16 -3.23
N THR A 257 18.78 2.94 -3.83
CA THR A 257 20.03 2.45 -4.41
C THR A 257 21.11 2.23 -3.35
N ASN A 258 22.03 1.29 -3.59
CA ASN A 258 23.20 1.05 -2.73
C ASN A 258 22.89 0.67 -1.26
N ALA A 259 21.75 0.04 -0.99
CA ALA A 259 21.44 -0.46 0.36
C ALA A 259 22.34 -1.61 0.79
N LEU A 260 22.73 -2.47 -0.14
CA LEU A 260 23.57 -3.65 0.09
C LEU A 260 25.04 -3.30 -0.25
N LYS A 261 25.92 -3.32 0.75
CA LYS A 261 27.32 -2.85 0.66
C LYS A 261 28.36 -3.96 0.50
N TRP A 262 27.93 -5.18 0.23
CA TRP A 262 28.82 -6.31 -0.06
C TRP A 262 28.87 -6.60 -1.55
N GLU A 263 29.87 -7.41 -1.97
CA GLU A 263 30.00 -7.85 -3.35
C GLU A 263 28.82 -8.73 -3.78
N PRO A 264 28.34 -8.62 -5.02
CA PRO A 264 27.26 -9.44 -5.55
C PRO A 264 27.47 -10.93 -5.29
N GLY A 265 26.45 -11.59 -4.75
CA GLY A 265 26.46 -13.03 -4.46
C GLY A 265 27.26 -13.46 -3.23
N LYS A 266 28.00 -12.55 -2.56
CA LYS A 266 28.73 -12.88 -1.33
C LYS A 266 27.80 -13.21 -0.17
N VAL A 267 26.73 -12.43 -0.01
CA VAL A 267 25.63 -12.68 0.93
C VAL A 267 24.39 -12.98 0.12
N LYS A 268 23.65 -14.03 0.44
CA LYS A 268 22.43 -14.40 -0.27
C LYS A 268 21.24 -13.62 0.27
N VAL A 269 20.37 -13.18 -0.62
CA VAL A 269 19.18 -12.39 -0.25
C VAL A 269 17.95 -12.89 -1.00
N VAL A 270 16.92 -13.22 -0.25
CA VAL A 270 15.56 -13.37 -0.77
C VAL A 270 14.69 -12.34 -0.10
N SER A 271 13.92 -11.57 -0.87
CA SER A 271 13.12 -10.47 -0.37
C SER A 271 11.69 -10.55 -0.88
N VAL A 272 10.77 -10.05 -0.10
CA VAL A 272 9.39 -9.80 -0.52
C VAL A 272 9.33 -8.53 -1.36
N ASP A 273 8.29 -8.41 -2.18
CA ASP A 273 8.02 -7.39 -3.18
C ASP A 273 8.98 -7.46 -4.40
N ALA A 274 8.58 -6.80 -5.48
CA ALA A 274 9.39 -6.68 -6.69
C ALA A 274 9.12 -5.33 -7.40
N LEU A 275 9.31 -4.24 -6.65
CA LEU A 275 9.17 -2.89 -7.17
C LEU A 275 10.28 -2.58 -8.21
N PRO A 276 10.12 -1.60 -9.10
CA PRO A 276 11.11 -1.27 -10.12
C PRO A 276 12.54 -1.10 -9.58
N ALA A 277 12.70 -0.46 -8.42
CA ALA A 277 14.02 -0.28 -7.80
C ALA A 277 14.67 -1.60 -7.39
N GLN A 278 13.87 -2.59 -6.94
CA GLN A 278 14.36 -3.91 -6.51
C GLN A 278 14.92 -4.74 -7.67
N LEU A 279 14.35 -4.58 -8.88
CA LEU A 279 14.79 -5.34 -10.06
C LEU A 279 16.25 -5.07 -10.42
N GLY A 280 16.77 -3.88 -10.05
CA GLY A 280 18.19 -3.55 -10.20
C GLY A 280 19.11 -4.46 -9.38
N TYR A 281 18.69 -4.87 -8.19
CA TYR A 281 19.46 -5.77 -7.32
C TYR A 281 19.45 -7.21 -7.81
N LEU A 282 18.39 -7.67 -8.49
CA LEU A 282 18.40 -8.94 -9.22
C LEU A 282 19.41 -8.92 -10.37
N LYS A 283 19.39 -7.86 -11.18
CA LYS A 283 20.29 -7.71 -12.34
C LYS A 283 21.76 -7.68 -11.90
N SER A 284 22.06 -7.01 -10.80
CA SER A 284 23.40 -6.91 -10.24
C SER A 284 23.86 -8.18 -9.48
N GLY A 285 22.94 -9.09 -9.15
CA GLY A 285 23.25 -10.33 -8.41
C GLY A 285 23.37 -10.16 -6.89
N HIS A 286 23.02 -8.99 -6.34
CA HIS A 286 22.94 -8.78 -4.88
C HIS A 286 21.73 -9.50 -4.25
N VAL A 287 20.66 -9.65 -5.00
CA VAL A 287 19.44 -10.38 -4.61
C VAL A 287 19.26 -11.56 -5.54
N GLN A 288 18.93 -12.72 -4.99
CA GLN A 288 18.77 -13.95 -5.76
C GLN A 288 17.34 -14.17 -6.22
N LEU A 289 16.36 -13.73 -5.40
CA LEU A 289 14.94 -13.87 -5.70
C LEU A 289 14.13 -12.79 -5.00
N LEU A 290 13.11 -12.31 -5.69
CA LEU A 290 12.04 -11.49 -5.14
C LEU A 290 10.73 -12.27 -5.17
N LEU A 291 9.96 -12.19 -4.10
CA LEU A 291 8.63 -12.77 -3.97
C LEU A 291 7.60 -11.64 -4.03
N ALA A 292 7.12 -11.38 -5.22
CA ALA A 292 6.24 -10.27 -5.51
C ALA A 292 4.83 -10.52 -4.99
N GLN A 293 4.27 -9.53 -4.29
CA GLN A 293 2.85 -9.43 -3.93
C GLN A 293 2.10 -8.65 -5.02
N ASP A 294 0.79 -8.89 -5.16
CA ASP A 294 -0.05 -8.10 -6.06
C ASP A 294 -0.44 -6.75 -5.43
N CYS A 295 0.56 -5.87 -5.30
CA CYS A 295 0.36 -4.55 -4.69
C CYS A 295 -0.68 -3.68 -5.41
N TYR A 296 -0.78 -3.81 -6.74
CA TYR A 296 -1.83 -3.14 -7.52
C TYR A 296 -3.20 -3.75 -7.24
N GLY A 297 -3.27 -5.09 -7.18
CA GLY A 297 -4.49 -5.82 -6.86
C GLY A 297 -5.02 -5.52 -5.47
N TRP A 298 -4.17 -5.14 -4.50
CA TRP A 298 -4.66 -4.72 -3.17
C TRP A 298 -5.73 -3.63 -3.26
N GLY A 299 -5.54 -2.66 -4.15
CA GLY A 299 -6.55 -1.65 -4.40
C GLY A 299 -7.65 -2.13 -5.35
N HIS A 300 -7.26 -2.67 -6.50
CA HIS A 300 -8.20 -3.07 -7.55
C HIS A 300 -9.20 -4.14 -7.06
N LYS A 301 -8.69 -5.22 -6.48
CA LYS A 301 -9.52 -6.33 -5.98
C LYS A 301 -10.34 -5.94 -4.75
N SER A 302 -9.81 -5.09 -3.89
CA SER A 302 -10.58 -4.59 -2.74
C SER A 302 -11.80 -3.78 -3.20
N VAL A 303 -11.65 -2.93 -4.22
CA VAL A 303 -12.78 -2.21 -4.82
C VAL A 303 -13.77 -3.18 -5.45
N GLU A 304 -13.30 -4.19 -6.20
CA GLU A 304 -14.16 -5.22 -6.79
C GLU A 304 -14.97 -5.97 -5.72
N ILE A 305 -14.32 -6.44 -4.66
CA ILE A 305 -14.95 -7.15 -3.53
C ILE A 305 -16.00 -6.25 -2.83
N LEU A 306 -15.68 -4.96 -2.65
CA LEU A 306 -16.62 -4.00 -2.08
C LEU A 306 -17.81 -3.77 -3.00
N LEU A 307 -17.61 -3.64 -4.31
CA LEU A 307 -18.71 -3.48 -5.27
C LEU A 307 -19.60 -4.71 -5.33
N ASP A 308 -19.03 -5.92 -5.33
CA ASP A 308 -19.82 -7.15 -5.23
C ASP A 308 -20.69 -7.15 -3.97
N LYS A 309 -20.13 -6.78 -2.81
CA LYS A 309 -20.87 -6.72 -1.55
C LYS A 309 -21.94 -5.64 -1.56
N ILE A 310 -21.61 -4.43 -2.01
CA ILE A 310 -22.51 -3.26 -1.92
C ILE A 310 -23.62 -3.32 -2.96
N VAL A 311 -23.30 -3.66 -4.21
CA VAL A 311 -24.22 -3.66 -5.34
C VAL A 311 -24.95 -4.99 -5.47
N ASN A 312 -24.20 -6.08 -5.55
CA ASN A 312 -24.73 -7.42 -5.82
C ASN A 312 -25.15 -8.20 -4.56
N LYS A 313 -24.86 -7.67 -3.34
CA LYS A 313 -25.08 -8.35 -2.05
C LYS A 313 -24.37 -9.71 -1.95
N LYS A 314 -23.24 -9.83 -2.65
CA LYS A 314 -22.47 -11.08 -2.76
C LYS A 314 -21.20 -10.99 -1.93
N ASP A 315 -20.98 -11.97 -1.05
CA ASP A 315 -19.72 -12.16 -0.35
C ASP A 315 -18.71 -12.92 -1.23
N PRO A 316 -17.40 -12.74 -1.02
CA PRO A 316 -16.40 -13.57 -1.69
C PRO A 316 -16.58 -15.06 -1.24
N PRO A 317 -16.15 -16.03 -2.06
CA PRO A 317 -16.29 -17.46 -1.74
C PRO A 317 -15.63 -17.85 -0.41
N GLN A 318 -14.60 -17.12 0.00
CA GLN A 318 -13.92 -17.27 1.29
C GLN A 318 -13.69 -15.89 1.88
N GLN A 319 -13.78 -15.78 3.22
CA GLN A 319 -13.53 -14.52 3.92
C GLN A 319 -12.09 -14.01 3.70
N ARG A 320 -11.15 -14.92 3.48
CA ARG A 320 -9.76 -14.59 3.10
C ARG A 320 -9.54 -14.99 1.65
N VAL A 321 -9.42 -13.98 0.79
CA VAL A 321 -9.09 -14.14 -0.63
C VAL A 321 -7.56 -14.00 -0.75
N ILE A 322 -6.91 -15.15 -0.94
CA ILE A 322 -5.45 -15.20 -0.98
C ILE A 322 -4.94 -15.10 -2.41
N ASP A 323 -4.04 -14.17 -2.64
CA ASP A 323 -3.27 -14.03 -3.87
C ASP A 323 -1.89 -14.69 -3.73
N PRO A 324 -1.51 -15.59 -4.66
CA PRO A 324 -0.23 -16.27 -4.59
C PRO A 324 0.93 -15.34 -4.94
N LEU A 325 2.06 -15.50 -4.22
CA LEU A 325 3.29 -14.77 -4.53
C LEU A 325 3.86 -15.17 -5.89
N THR A 326 4.24 -14.18 -6.69
CA THR A 326 4.96 -14.38 -7.94
C THR A 326 6.47 -14.38 -7.70
N ALA A 327 7.17 -15.42 -8.12
CA ALA A 327 8.62 -15.46 -8.08
C ALA A 327 9.21 -14.60 -9.20
N VAL A 328 10.04 -13.63 -8.84
CA VAL A 328 10.74 -12.76 -9.78
C VAL A 328 12.24 -12.97 -9.60
N SER A 329 12.88 -13.54 -10.61
CA SER A 329 14.30 -13.80 -10.70
C SER A 329 14.95 -12.94 -11.79
N LYS A 330 16.26 -13.08 -11.94
CA LYS A 330 16.99 -12.35 -13.00
C LYS A 330 16.46 -12.67 -14.40
N GLU A 331 15.97 -13.89 -14.61
CA GLU A 331 15.51 -14.41 -15.91
C GLU A 331 14.19 -13.78 -16.36
N ASN A 332 13.29 -13.45 -15.42
CA ASN A 332 11.95 -12.90 -15.74
C ASN A 332 11.74 -11.45 -15.28
N ALA A 333 12.76 -10.80 -14.70
CA ALA A 333 12.65 -9.44 -14.15
C ALA A 333 12.23 -8.40 -15.21
N GLU A 334 12.68 -8.54 -16.46
CA GLU A 334 12.33 -7.59 -17.54
C GLU A 334 10.86 -7.73 -17.99
N GLU A 335 10.35 -8.96 -18.02
CA GLU A 335 8.94 -9.18 -18.29
C GLU A 335 8.07 -8.67 -17.15
N TYR A 336 8.47 -8.97 -15.92
CA TYR A 336 7.75 -8.49 -14.72
C TYR A 336 7.72 -6.96 -14.64
N ALA A 337 8.78 -6.27 -15.05
CA ALA A 337 8.86 -4.80 -15.07
C ALA A 337 7.73 -4.15 -15.89
N LYS A 338 7.26 -4.79 -16.95
CA LYS A 338 6.16 -4.30 -17.80
C LYS A 338 4.83 -4.16 -17.04
N ASN A 339 4.64 -4.95 -15.98
CA ASN A 339 3.47 -4.81 -15.13
C ASN A 339 3.45 -3.45 -14.43
N TRP A 340 4.61 -2.99 -13.96
CA TRP A 340 4.74 -1.69 -13.29
C TRP A 340 4.46 -0.52 -14.22
N GLU A 341 4.88 -0.59 -15.49
CA GLU A 341 4.55 0.41 -16.50
C GLU A 341 3.03 0.50 -16.70
N LYS A 342 2.37 -0.64 -16.77
CA LYS A 342 0.90 -0.72 -16.87
C LYS A 342 0.23 -0.19 -15.59
N TRP A 343 0.66 -0.63 -14.43
CA TRP A 343 0.04 -0.27 -13.14
C TRP A 343 0.19 1.21 -12.81
N LEU A 344 1.36 1.79 -13.01
CA LEU A 344 1.61 3.21 -12.77
C LEU A 344 1.11 4.10 -13.92
N GLY A 345 1.05 3.60 -15.16
CA GLY A 345 0.52 4.30 -16.33
C GLY A 345 -1.00 4.45 -16.33
N SER A 346 -1.72 3.54 -15.69
CA SER A 346 -3.20 3.58 -15.58
C SER A 346 -3.73 4.67 -14.63
N ALA A 347 -2.84 5.31 -13.87
CA ALA A 347 -3.18 6.36 -12.92
C ALA A 347 -3.12 7.80 -13.51
N LYS A 348 -2.74 7.96 -14.78
CA LYS A 348 -2.66 9.27 -15.47
C LYS A 348 -3.97 9.66 -16.16
#